data_0062ddebdfa62863238102792965f8d5
#
_entry.id   0062ddebdfa62863238102792965f8d5
#
_cell.length_a   1.000
_cell.length_b   1.000
_cell.length_c   1.000
_cell.angle_alpha   90.00
_cell.angle_beta   90.00
_cell.angle_gamma   90.00
#
_symmetry.space_group_name_H-M   'P 1'
#
loop_
_entity.id
_entity.type
_entity.pdbx_description
1 polymer ?
#
loop_
_entity_poly.entity_id
_entity_poly.type
_entity_poly.pdbx_seq_one_letter_code
_entity_poly.pdbx_strand_id
1 'polypeptide(L)'
;VKGATGGFLYSLGTSGSLTSTTVDLGVIDDPVKGAADASSLLQRDRLWDWYLNDFKTRLHNGSRQLIVMTRWHDDDLCGRILAEEDDWVVVKLPAIAEEDEEFRKRGEALWEARHSLARLLQVEKSSPRTFVSLYQQRPTAMDGNIFRRDHFLIEPLMNIPKGALTRID
;
A
#
# COMPACT_ATOMS: atom_id res chain seq x y z
N VAL A 1 -36.77 -20.77 -2.33
CA VAL A 1 -35.93 -20.13 -1.34
C VAL A 1 -36.71 -18.96 -0.83
N LYS A 2 -37.26 -19.06 0.36
CA LYS A 2 -37.74 -17.88 1.07
C LYS A 2 -36.54 -16.98 1.21
N GLY A 3 -36.60 -15.80 0.59
CA GLY A 3 -35.50 -14.87 0.51
C GLY A 3 -34.91 -14.59 1.88
N ALA A 4 -33.63 -14.48 1.97
CA ALA A 4 -32.96 -13.98 3.15
C ALA A 4 -33.57 -12.60 3.46
N THR A 5 -34.30 -12.54 4.52
CA THR A 5 -34.99 -11.33 4.95
C THR A 5 -34.07 -10.64 5.93
N GLY A 6 -33.34 -9.64 5.46
CA GLY A 6 -32.62 -8.71 6.28
C GLY A 6 -31.11 -8.97 6.32
N GLY A 7 -30.36 -8.07 5.75
CA GLY A 7 -28.95 -7.83 6.01
C GLY A 7 -28.81 -6.46 6.66
N PHE A 8 -27.69 -6.24 7.33
CA PHE A 8 -27.35 -4.94 7.91
C PHE A 8 -26.09 -4.43 7.25
N LEU A 9 -26.07 -3.13 6.95
CA LEU A 9 -24.87 -2.42 6.53
C LEU A 9 -24.43 -1.50 7.67
N TYR A 10 -23.20 -1.67 8.14
CA TYR A 10 -22.59 -0.77 9.09
C TYR A 10 -21.46 -0.02 8.39
N SER A 11 -21.40 1.30 8.57
CA SER A 11 -20.30 2.14 8.10
C SER A 11 -19.67 2.81 9.31
N LEU A 12 -18.37 2.56 9.51
CA LEU A 12 -17.63 3.01 10.68
C LEU A 12 -16.26 3.51 10.27
N GLY A 13 -15.71 4.49 11.00
CA GLY A 13 -14.29 4.81 10.89
C GLY A 13 -13.43 3.78 11.64
N THR A 14 -12.14 3.73 11.33
CA THR A 14 -11.16 2.83 11.99
C THR A 14 -11.01 3.04 13.51
N SER A 15 -11.58 4.11 14.05
CA SER A 15 -11.70 4.35 15.51
C SER A 15 -13.08 3.97 16.06
N GLY A 16 -13.99 3.51 15.21
CA GLY A 16 -15.34 3.10 15.63
C GLY A 16 -15.34 1.70 16.22
N SER A 17 -16.22 1.44 17.17
CA SER A 17 -16.32 0.13 17.81
C SER A 17 -17.19 -0.82 16.98
N LEU A 18 -16.59 -1.94 16.58
CA LEU A 18 -17.27 -3.08 15.93
C LEU A 18 -17.77 -4.12 16.96
N THR A 19 -18.18 -3.71 18.14
CA THR A 19 -18.56 -4.64 19.21
C THR A 19 -19.80 -5.46 18.87
N SER A 20 -19.77 -6.73 19.25
CA SER A 20 -20.90 -7.68 19.20
C SER A 20 -21.53 -7.93 17.82
N THR A 21 -20.78 -7.74 16.72
CA THR A 21 -21.26 -7.94 15.36
C THR A 21 -20.35 -8.93 14.64
N THR A 22 -20.93 -9.93 13.98
CA THR A 22 -20.23 -10.77 13.01
C THR A 22 -20.36 -10.16 11.62
N VAL A 23 -19.35 -10.36 10.80
CA VAL A 23 -19.24 -9.73 9.47
C VAL A 23 -19.16 -10.83 8.41
N ASP A 24 -20.11 -10.88 7.48
CA ASP A 24 -20.07 -11.77 6.31
C ASP A 24 -19.19 -11.21 5.20
N LEU A 25 -19.26 -9.89 4.98
CA LEU A 25 -18.40 -9.15 4.04
C LEU A 25 -17.86 -7.91 4.72
N GLY A 26 -16.57 -7.90 4.98
CA GLY A 26 -15.86 -6.75 5.50
C GLY A 26 -15.21 -5.94 4.36
N VAL A 27 -15.55 -4.66 4.26
CA VAL A 27 -14.93 -3.74 3.29
C VAL A 27 -14.15 -2.68 4.04
N ILE A 28 -12.86 -2.56 3.73
CA ILE A 28 -12.01 -1.47 4.20
C ILE A 28 -11.76 -0.56 3.00
N ASP A 29 -12.23 0.68 3.09
CA ASP A 29 -12.14 1.65 2.01
C ASP A 29 -11.29 2.84 2.46
N ASP A 30 -10.16 3.02 1.80
CA ASP A 30 -9.16 4.09 1.96
C ASP A 30 -8.88 4.50 3.42
N PRO A 31 -8.38 3.57 4.26
CA PRO A 31 -8.28 3.77 5.70
C PRO A 31 -7.22 4.80 6.11
N VAL A 32 -6.38 5.27 5.17
CA VAL A 32 -5.30 6.23 5.41
C VAL A 32 -5.69 7.61 4.90
N LYS A 33 -5.74 8.60 5.78
CA LYS A 33 -6.21 9.96 5.43
C LYS A 33 -5.28 10.77 4.55
N GLY A 34 -4.02 10.35 4.39
CA GLY A 34 -3.07 11.04 3.54
C GLY A 34 -1.61 10.83 3.95
N ALA A 35 -0.71 11.59 3.32
CA ALA A 35 0.74 11.41 3.47
C ALA A 35 1.25 11.53 4.91
N ALA A 36 0.69 12.43 5.71
CA ALA A 36 1.10 12.62 7.10
C ALA A 36 0.81 11.38 7.96
N ASP A 37 -0.40 10.80 7.84
CA ASP A 37 -0.77 9.58 8.55
C ASP A 37 0.06 8.39 8.04
N ALA A 38 0.25 8.28 6.73
CA ALA A 38 1.05 7.23 6.12
C ALA A 38 2.51 7.25 6.57
N SER A 39 3.09 8.43 6.75
CA SER A 39 4.48 8.61 7.22
C SER A 39 4.66 8.27 8.69
N SER A 40 3.60 8.33 9.48
CA SER A 40 3.64 8.09 10.92
C SER A 40 3.61 6.59 11.23
N LEU A 41 4.71 6.04 11.73
CA LEU A 41 4.76 4.66 12.20
C LEU A 41 3.62 4.39 13.22
N LEU A 42 3.40 5.32 14.15
CA LEU A 42 2.35 5.18 15.16
C LEU A 42 0.94 5.04 14.53
N GLN A 43 0.65 5.76 13.44
CA GLN A 43 -0.65 5.64 12.77
C GLN A 43 -0.75 4.33 11.99
N ARG A 44 0.32 3.87 11.35
CA ARG A 44 0.35 2.56 10.70
C ARG A 44 0.17 1.42 11.70
N ASP A 45 0.84 1.50 12.85
CA ASP A 45 0.70 0.51 13.93
C ASP A 45 -0.72 0.49 14.51
N ARG A 46 -1.32 1.65 14.76
CA ARG A 46 -2.72 1.75 15.22
C ARG A 46 -3.71 1.14 14.22
N LEU A 47 -3.52 1.39 12.92
CA LEU A 47 -4.36 0.81 11.88
C LEU A 47 -4.19 -0.72 11.81
N TRP A 48 -2.96 -1.20 11.96
CA TRP A 48 -2.64 -2.62 12.01
C TRP A 48 -3.27 -3.30 13.22
N ASP A 49 -3.11 -2.71 14.40
CA ASP A 49 -3.72 -3.20 15.65
C ASP A 49 -5.25 -3.26 15.54
N TRP A 50 -5.88 -2.24 14.99
CA TRP A 50 -7.31 -2.24 14.71
C TRP A 50 -7.71 -3.35 13.73
N TYR A 51 -6.94 -3.55 12.67
CA TYR A 51 -7.20 -4.62 11.70
C TYR A 51 -7.17 -6.00 12.37
N LEU A 52 -6.16 -6.27 13.17
CA LEU A 52 -5.99 -7.57 13.84
C LEU A 52 -7.01 -7.78 14.97
N ASN A 53 -7.20 -6.78 15.82
CA ASN A 53 -7.90 -6.95 17.09
C ASN A 53 -9.39 -6.61 17.02
N ASP A 54 -9.77 -5.67 16.14
CA ASP A 54 -11.17 -5.26 15.99
C ASP A 54 -11.80 -5.86 14.74
N PHE A 55 -11.17 -5.72 13.56
CA PHE A 55 -11.78 -6.13 12.30
C PHE A 55 -11.71 -7.66 12.11
N LYS A 56 -10.53 -8.27 12.14
CA LYS A 56 -10.36 -9.73 11.92
C LYS A 56 -11.13 -10.58 12.93
N THR A 57 -11.25 -10.12 14.17
CA THR A 57 -11.99 -10.82 15.20
C THR A 57 -13.51 -10.90 14.97
N ARG A 58 -14.02 -10.13 14.02
CA ARG A 58 -15.45 -10.15 13.61
C ARG A 58 -15.73 -11.10 12.45
N LEU A 59 -14.68 -11.58 11.81
CA LEU A 59 -14.79 -12.51 10.69
C LEU A 59 -15.00 -13.94 11.18
N HIS A 60 -15.73 -14.71 10.40
CA HIS A 60 -15.93 -16.15 10.60
C HIS A 60 -15.49 -16.93 9.35
N ASN A 61 -15.52 -18.26 9.38
CA ASN A 61 -15.00 -19.10 8.29
C ASN A 61 -15.62 -18.86 6.90
N GLY A 62 -16.80 -18.25 6.81
CA GLY A 62 -17.44 -17.90 5.55
C GLY A 62 -17.30 -16.44 5.15
N SER A 63 -16.64 -15.63 5.98
CA SER A 63 -16.47 -14.21 5.73
C SER A 63 -15.55 -13.92 4.55
N ARG A 64 -15.79 -12.82 3.88
CA ARG A 64 -14.96 -12.29 2.80
C ARG A 64 -14.44 -10.92 3.17
N GLN A 65 -13.27 -10.58 2.68
CA GLN A 65 -12.65 -9.29 2.89
C GLN A 65 -12.39 -8.62 1.53
N LEU A 66 -12.62 -7.33 1.47
CA LEU A 66 -12.26 -6.47 0.35
C LEU A 66 -11.55 -5.24 0.91
N ILE A 67 -10.33 -5.01 0.48
CA ILE A 67 -9.56 -3.83 0.88
C ILE A 67 -9.29 -3.00 -0.38
N VAL A 68 -9.80 -1.79 -0.39
CA VAL A 68 -9.59 -0.81 -1.45
C VAL A 68 -8.82 0.35 -0.84
N MET A 69 -7.63 0.62 -1.32
CA MET A 69 -6.85 1.74 -0.79
C MET A 69 -5.81 2.25 -1.78
N THR A 70 -5.44 3.49 -1.60
CA THR A 70 -4.28 4.08 -2.24
C THR A 70 -3.02 3.69 -1.48
N ARG A 71 -1.96 3.29 -2.21
CA ARG A 71 -0.69 2.88 -1.60
C ARG A 71 0.16 4.10 -1.28
N TRP A 72 0.29 4.42 0.00
CA TRP A 72 1.08 5.57 0.47
C TRP A 72 2.47 5.21 0.96
N HIS A 73 2.61 4.01 1.48
CA HIS A 73 3.84 3.52 2.11
C HIS A 73 3.96 2.01 1.86
N ASP A 74 5.17 1.48 1.75
CA ASP A 74 5.40 0.04 1.61
C ASP A 74 4.94 -0.75 2.85
N ASP A 75 5.13 -0.18 4.06
CA ASP A 75 4.65 -0.69 5.33
C ASP A 75 3.23 -0.14 5.68
N ASP A 76 2.34 0.00 4.69
CA ASP A 76 0.92 0.30 4.92
C ASP A 76 0.12 -0.98 5.21
N LEU A 77 -1.18 -0.85 5.47
CA LEU A 77 -2.04 -1.99 5.80
C LEU A 77 -1.93 -3.12 4.76
N CYS A 78 -2.03 -2.81 3.47
CA CYS A 78 -1.87 -3.82 2.42
C CYS A 78 -0.46 -4.41 2.39
N GLY A 79 0.58 -3.60 2.60
CA GLY A 79 1.95 -4.08 2.66
C GLY A 79 2.16 -5.10 3.77
N ARG A 80 1.63 -4.83 4.97
CA ARG A 80 1.72 -5.76 6.12
C ARG A 80 0.91 -7.03 5.90
N ILE A 81 -0.31 -6.92 5.37
CA ILE A 81 -1.14 -8.09 5.06
C ILE A 81 -0.41 -9.00 4.07
N LEU A 82 0.09 -8.45 2.96
CA LEU A 82 0.76 -9.22 1.92
C LEU A 82 2.12 -9.79 2.34
N ALA A 83 2.70 -9.28 3.42
CA ALA A 83 3.90 -9.85 4.02
C ALA A 83 3.61 -11.07 4.92
N GLU A 84 2.39 -11.18 5.45
CA GLU A 84 1.99 -12.22 6.40
C GLU A 84 1.07 -13.28 5.80
N GLU A 85 0.33 -12.98 4.74
CA GLU A 85 -0.73 -13.82 4.17
C GLU A 85 -0.57 -13.97 2.65
N ASP A 86 -0.60 -15.21 2.14
CA ASP A 86 -0.37 -15.53 0.73
C ASP A 86 -1.67 -15.75 -0.09
N ASP A 87 -2.84 -15.77 0.54
CA ASP A 87 -4.11 -16.15 -0.09
C ASP A 87 -4.92 -14.96 -0.64
N TRP A 88 -4.32 -13.79 -0.75
CA TRP A 88 -4.96 -12.59 -1.27
C TRP A 88 -4.90 -12.50 -2.80
N VAL A 89 -6.03 -12.18 -3.40
CA VAL A 89 -6.08 -11.76 -4.82
C VAL A 89 -5.79 -10.27 -4.88
N VAL A 90 -4.66 -9.91 -5.48
CA VAL A 90 -4.23 -8.52 -5.60
C VAL A 90 -4.55 -7.97 -6.97
N VAL A 91 -5.38 -6.93 -7.04
CA VAL A 91 -5.69 -6.20 -8.26
C VAL A 91 -4.96 -4.87 -8.24
N LYS A 92 -4.03 -4.66 -9.18
CA LYS A 92 -3.31 -3.40 -9.37
C LYS A 92 -3.72 -2.76 -10.68
N LEU A 93 -4.05 -1.49 -10.63
CA LEU A 93 -4.43 -0.69 -11.80
C LEU A 93 -3.54 0.55 -11.88
N PRO A 94 -2.27 0.40 -12.29
CA PRO A 94 -1.35 1.53 -12.39
C PRO A 94 -1.86 2.55 -13.42
N ALA A 95 -1.67 3.84 -13.14
CA ALA A 95 -2.17 4.91 -13.99
C ALA A 95 -1.57 4.88 -15.40
N ILE A 96 -0.32 4.43 -15.53
CA ILE A 96 0.34 4.15 -16.82
C ILE A 96 0.75 2.68 -16.80
N ALA A 97 0.38 1.91 -17.81
CA ALA A 97 0.72 0.51 -17.92
C ALA A 97 2.24 0.30 -17.96
N GLU A 98 2.76 -0.54 -17.10
CA GLU A 98 4.19 -0.85 -16.98
C GLU A 98 4.62 -2.00 -17.89
N GLU A 99 3.64 -2.81 -18.29
CA GLU A 99 3.77 -3.95 -19.20
C GLU A 99 2.55 -4.04 -20.11
N ASP A 100 2.56 -4.95 -21.08
CA ASP A 100 1.38 -5.25 -21.89
C ASP A 100 0.36 -6.01 -21.05
N GLU A 101 -0.82 -5.45 -20.92
CA GLU A 101 -1.96 -6.03 -20.21
C GLU A 101 -3.01 -6.56 -21.20
N GLU A 102 -4.02 -7.26 -20.73
CA GLU A 102 -5.10 -7.78 -21.58
C GLU A 102 -5.84 -6.67 -22.34
N PHE A 103 -6.02 -5.50 -21.71
CA PHE A 103 -6.87 -4.41 -22.21
C PHE A 103 -6.10 -3.14 -22.59
N ARG A 104 -4.76 -3.05 -22.36
CA ARG A 104 -3.92 -1.91 -22.76
C ARG A 104 -2.47 -2.30 -22.95
N LYS A 105 -1.76 -1.52 -23.72
CA LYS A 105 -0.33 -1.70 -23.98
C LYS A 105 0.52 -0.93 -22.98
N ARG A 106 1.75 -1.38 -22.81
CA ARG A 106 2.75 -0.66 -22.03
C ARG A 106 2.84 0.80 -22.44
N GLY A 107 2.81 1.69 -21.48
CA GLY A 107 2.86 3.14 -21.66
C GLY A 107 1.51 3.80 -21.89
N GLU A 108 0.42 3.06 -22.00
CA GLU A 108 -0.92 3.63 -22.13
C GLU A 108 -1.49 4.01 -20.78
N ALA A 109 -2.25 5.12 -20.75
CA ALA A 109 -2.97 5.54 -19.57
C ALA A 109 -4.14 4.60 -19.25
N LEU A 110 -4.41 4.40 -17.95
CA LEU A 110 -5.53 3.56 -17.49
C LEU A 110 -6.89 4.08 -17.99
N TRP A 111 -7.05 5.39 -18.02
CA TRP A 111 -8.29 6.02 -18.47
C TRP A 111 -7.98 7.35 -19.16
N GLU A 112 -7.58 7.28 -20.43
CA GLU A 112 -7.12 8.44 -21.22
C GLU A 112 -8.14 9.59 -21.24
N ALA A 113 -9.45 9.28 -21.36
CA ALA A 113 -10.50 10.30 -21.42
C ALA A 113 -10.62 11.11 -20.12
N ARG A 114 -10.21 10.56 -18.98
CA ARG A 114 -10.27 11.24 -17.66
C ARG A 114 -8.91 11.80 -17.24
N HIS A 115 -7.87 11.03 -17.45
CA HIS A 115 -6.49 11.36 -17.10
C HIS A 115 -5.60 11.02 -18.27
N SER A 116 -5.38 12.00 -19.15
CA SER A 116 -4.54 11.81 -20.33
C SER A 116 -3.10 11.47 -19.96
N LEU A 117 -2.44 10.71 -20.81
CA LEU A 117 -1.02 10.37 -20.64
C LEU A 117 -0.16 11.63 -20.44
N ALA A 118 -0.42 12.68 -21.23
CA ALA A 118 0.31 13.95 -21.10
C ALA A 118 0.17 14.57 -19.70
N ARG A 119 -1.03 14.52 -19.11
CA ARG A 119 -1.28 14.99 -17.73
C ARG A 119 -0.58 14.11 -16.71
N LEU A 120 -0.62 12.79 -16.88
CA LEU A 120 0.04 11.84 -15.98
C LEU A 120 1.56 12.06 -15.96
N LEU A 121 2.19 12.23 -17.12
CA LEU A 121 3.61 12.53 -17.22
C LEU A 121 3.97 13.89 -16.60
N GLN A 122 3.07 14.86 -16.65
CA GLN A 122 3.26 16.16 -15.96
C GLN A 122 3.24 15.98 -14.44
N VAL A 123 2.33 15.14 -13.91
CA VAL A 123 2.27 14.81 -12.47
C VAL A 123 3.53 14.07 -12.06
N GLU A 124 3.97 13.08 -12.83
CA GLU A 124 5.21 12.35 -12.59
C GLU A 124 6.41 13.30 -12.48
N LYS A 125 6.53 14.23 -13.42
CA LYS A 125 7.62 15.24 -13.42
C LYS A 125 7.58 16.17 -12.22
N SER A 126 6.39 16.59 -11.78
CA SER A 126 6.23 17.53 -10.66
C SER A 126 6.34 16.87 -9.29
N SER A 127 5.95 15.61 -9.17
CA SER A 127 5.95 14.87 -7.90
C SER A 127 6.26 13.38 -8.11
N PRO A 128 7.51 13.03 -8.46
CA PRO A 128 7.86 11.65 -8.86
C PRO A 128 7.52 10.61 -7.79
N ARG A 129 7.79 10.90 -6.52
CA ARG A 129 7.49 9.98 -5.40
C ARG A 129 6.00 9.73 -5.25
N THR A 130 5.21 10.80 -5.24
CA THR A 130 3.74 10.72 -5.18
C THR A 130 3.20 9.93 -6.36
N PHE A 131 3.75 10.15 -7.55
CA PHE A 131 3.35 9.42 -8.74
C PHE A 131 3.61 7.93 -8.61
N VAL A 132 4.81 7.52 -8.24
CA VAL A 132 5.17 6.11 -8.07
C VAL A 132 4.31 5.45 -6.99
N SER A 133 4.05 6.11 -5.89
CA SER A 133 3.24 5.55 -4.80
C SER A 133 1.76 5.50 -5.14
N LEU A 134 1.14 6.65 -5.43
CA LEU A 134 -0.31 6.75 -5.53
C LEU A 134 -0.85 6.38 -6.91
N TYR A 135 -0.14 6.75 -7.97
CA TYR A 135 -0.60 6.52 -9.34
C TYR A 135 -0.12 5.17 -9.88
N GLN A 136 1.12 4.76 -9.57
CA GLN A 136 1.66 3.48 -10.01
C GLN A 136 1.53 2.38 -8.94
N GLN A 137 0.99 2.69 -7.77
CA GLN A 137 0.75 1.75 -6.67
C GLN A 137 1.99 0.97 -6.24
N ARG A 138 3.15 1.63 -6.32
CA ARG A 138 4.45 1.11 -5.88
C ARG A 138 5.08 2.04 -4.85
N PRO A 139 4.55 2.07 -3.63
CA PRO A 139 5.15 2.89 -2.58
C PRO A 139 6.57 2.41 -2.30
N THR A 140 7.45 3.36 -2.04
CA THR A 140 8.82 3.10 -1.58
C THR A 140 8.94 3.56 -0.14
N ALA A 141 9.75 2.87 0.67
CA ALA A 141 10.04 3.28 2.03
C ALA A 141 10.50 4.74 2.04
N MET A 142 9.92 5.53 2.95
CA MET A 142 10.34 6.92 3.13
C MET A 142 11.72 7.00 3.80
N ASP A 143 12.08 5.96 4.54
CA ASP A 143 13.33 5.84 5.28
C ASP A 143 14.37 5.12 4.41
N GLY A 144 15.23 5.83 3.74
CA GLY A 144 16.33 5.19 3.00
C GLY A 144 16.82 5.91 1.76
N ASN A 145 16.19 7.01 1.35
CA ASN A 145 16.65 7.75 0.17
C ASN A 145 17.69 8.85 0.46
N ILE A 146 18.17 8.94 1.71
CA ILE A 146 19.30 9.83 2.03
C ILE A 146 20.59 9.27 1.44
N PHE A 147 20.71 7.94 1.42
CA PHE A 147 21.86 7.25 0.85
C PHE A 147 21.42 6.38 -0.34
N ARG A 148 21.84 6.72 -1.53
CA ARG A 148 21.66 5.88 -2.72
C ARG A 148 22.88 4.98 -2.85
N ARG A 149 22.71 3.77 -3.44
CA ARG A 149 23.80 2.81 -3.62
C ARG A 149 24.96 3.39 -4.44
N ASP A 150 24.66 4.28 -5.37
CA ASP A 150 25.62 5.01 -6.19
C ASP A 150 26.42 6.08 -5.39
N HIS A 151 25.99 6.41 -4.16
CA HIS A 151 26.76 7.25 -3.24
C HIS A 151 27.85 6.48 -2.47
N PHE A 152 27.85 5.14 -2.55
CA PHE A 152 28.86 4.32 -1.89
C PHE A 152 29.86 3.80 -2.91
N LEU A 153 31.10 4.17 -2.73
CA LEU A 153 32.21 3.55 -3.45
C LEU A 153 32.43 2.16 -2.85
N ILE A 154 32.09 1.11 -3.60
CA ILE A 154 32.31 -0.27 -3.16
C ILE A 154 33.67 -0.70 -3.72
N GLU A 155 34.68 -0.67 -2.88
CA GLU A 155 36.03 -1.12 -3.21
C GLU A 155 36.27 -2.53 -2.66
N PRO A 156 37.00 -3.39 -3.40
CA PRO A 156 37.44 -4.66 -2.86
C PRO A 156 38.29 -4.43 -1.60
N LEU A 157 38.16 -5.29 -0.60
CA LEU A 157 38.83 -5.16 0.70
C LEU A 157 40.35 -5.02 0.59
N MET A 158 40.93 -5.64 -0.44
CA MET A 158 42.39 -5.57 -0.72
C MET A 158 42.87 -4.18 -1.18
N ASN A 159 41.96 -3.32 -1.63
CA ASN A 159 42.27 -1.97 -2.07
C ASN A 159 42.18 -0.94 -0.93
N ILE A 160 41.72 -1.36 0.26
CA ILE A 160 41.58 -0.46 1.41
C ILE A 160 42.90 -0.39 2.14
N PRO A 161 43.49 0.81 2.33
CA PRO A 161 44.74 0.96 3.06
C PRO A 161 44.62 0.37 4.48
N LYS A 162 45.68 -0.36 4.91
CA LYS A 162 45.74 -0.86 6.29
C LYS A 162 45.71 0.33 7.25
N GLY A 163 44.71 0.40 8.09
CA GLY A 163 44.48 1.51 9.03
C GLY A 163 43.32 2.41 8.69
N ALA A 164 42.68 2.25 7.49
CA ALA A 164 41.45 2.95 7.13
C ALA A 164 40.18 2.28 7.69
N LEU A 165 40.30 1.06 8.22
CA LEU A 165 39.20 0.36 8.86
C LEU A 165 39.15 0.75 10.34
N THR A 166 38.27 1.67 10.67
CA THR A 166 37.91 1.99 12.06
C THR A 166 36.63 1.24 12.42
N ARG A 167 36.69 0.42 13.44
CA ARG A 167 35.49 -0.18 14.01
C ARG A 167 34.78 0.91 14.79
N ILE A 168 33.54 1.17 14.42
CA ILE A 168 32.63 2.01 15.19
C ILE A 168 31.84 1.03 16.07
N ASP A 169 32.12 1.05 17.37
CA ASP A 169 31.36 0.29 18.37
C ASP A 169 30.05 0.99 18.72
#